data_e1ca22959a4bb03af12064b3fb17a6a1
#
_entry.id   e1ca22959a4bb03af12064b3fb17a6a1
#
_cell.length_a   1.000
_cell.length_b   1.000
_cell.length_c   1.000
_cell.angle_alpha   90.00
_cell.angle_beta   90.00
_cell.angle_gamma   90.00
#
_symmetry.space_group_name_H-M   'P 1'
#
loop_
_entity.id
_entity.type
_entity.pdbx_description
1 polymer ?
#
loop_
_entity_poly.entity_id
_entity_poly.type
_entity_poly.pdbx_seq_one_letter_code
_entity_poly.pdbx_strand_id
1 'polypeptide(L)'
;THAVMSVSKTFTGTLGAALVAEGVLDQNQKVSHYVPALKNSAFGDATIRNLLDMQTALKYSEDYSDPNSEIWAYSASGTPCKPKGYTGARSYYEYLPTIKKNGEHGKKFAYKTVNTDALGWVISSVTGKTIPDLISERFWKPLGANVDGYYQVDDYGIAFAGGGFNASLEDLAKFGEMIRNKGKFNGKQIIPASVFDDIIQNADNSK
;
A
#
# COMPACT_ATOMS: atom_id res chain seq x y z
N THR A 1 -15.28 9.62 -12.01
CA THR A 1 -14.35 9.02 -11.03
C THR A 1 -15.02 8.87 -9.68
N HIS A 2 -14.62 7.88 -8.93
CA HIS A 2 -15.14 7.58 -7.60
C HIS A 2 -13.98 7.10 -6.70
N ALA A 3 -14.08 7.32 -5.40
CA ALA A 3 -13.14 6.78 -4.42
C ALA A 3 -13.22 5.25 -4.44
N VAL A 4 -12.09 4.59 -4.67
CA VAL A 4 -12.05 3.12 -4.75
C VAL A 4 -11.71 2.47 -3.43
N MET A 5 -11.52 3.28 -2.38
CA MET A 5 -11.22 2.83 -1.02
C MET A 5 -10.09 1.79 -1.02
N SER A 6 -10.28 0.68 -0.34
CA SER A 6 -9.25 -0.36 -0.20
C SER A 6 -8.85 -1.08 -1.49
N VAL A 7 -9.55 -0.89 -2.61
CA VAL A 7 -9.04 -1.33 -3.91
C VAL A 7 -7.72 -0.63 -4.25
N SER A 8 -7.44 0.55 -3.69
CA SER A 8 -6.13 1.22 -3.77
C SER A 8 -4.98 0.31 -3.38
N LYS A 9 -5.18 -0.58 -2.40
CA LYS A 9 -4.16 -1.54 -1.95
C LYS A 9 -3.72 -2.50 -3.05
N THR A 10 -4.63 -2.84 -3.96
CA THR A 10 -4.31 -3.73 -5.08
C THR A 10 -3.30 -3.09 -6.02
N PHE A 11 -3.42 -1.77 -6.26
CA PHE A 11 -2.45 -1.03 -7.08
C PHE A 11 -1.08 -0.97 -6.40
N THR A 12 -1.03 -0.55 -5.13
CA THR A 12 0.23 -0.44 -4.38
C THR A 12 0.87 -1.82 -4.16
N GLY A 13 0.07 -2.83 -3.82
CA GLY A 13 0.55 -4.21 -3.63
C GLY A 13 1.10 -4.82 -4.90
N THR A 14 0.37 -4.69 -6.04
CA THR A 14 0.85 -5.17 -7.35
C THR A 14 2.13 -4.45 -7.78
N LEU A 15 2.23 -3.13 -7.52
CA LEU A 15 3.46 -2.37 -7.80
C LEU A 15 4.63 -2.88 -6.94
N GLY A 16 4.42 -3.10 -5.65
CA GLY A 16 5.45 -3.64 -4.75
C GLY A 16 5.91 -5.04 -5.18
N ALA A 17 4.97 -5.92 -5.51
CA ALA A 17 5.27 -7.27 -6.00
C ALA A 17 6.00 -7.24 -7.37
N ALA A 18 5.66 -6.30 -8.25
CA ALA A 18 6.37 -6.11 -9.51
C ALA A 18 7.83 -5.68 -9.28
N LEU A 19 8.07 -4.74 -8.36
CA LEU A 19 9.42 -4.31 -8.00
C LEU A 19 10.25 -5.43 -7.36
N VAL A 20 9.62 -6.34 -6.63
CA VAL A 20 10.27 -7.57 -6.11
C VAL A 20 10.64 -8.49 -7.28
N ALA A 21 9.72 -8.77 -8.20
CA ALA A 21 9.97 -9.64 -9.35
C ALA A 21 11.05 -9.07 -10.30
N GLU A 22 11.19 -7.76 -10.35
CA GLU A 22 12.20 -7.03 -11.12
C GLU A 22 13.56 -6.91 -10.40
N GLY A 23 13.66 -7.38 -9.16
CA GLY A 23 14.89 -7.31 -8.35
C GLY A 23 15.22 -5.91 -7.80
N VAL A 24 14.29 -4.97 -7.87
CA VAL A 24 14.43 -3.62 -7.31
C VAL A 24 14.21 -3.62 -5.80
N LEU A 25 13.29 -4.47 -5.30
CA LEU A 25 13.06 -4.74 -3.89
C LEU A 25 13.45 -6.17 -3.53
N ASP A 26 14.18 -6.35 -2.44
CA ASP A 26 14.35 -7.67 -1.83
C ASP A 26 13.23 -7.90 -0.81
N GLN A 27 12.36 -8.89 -1.09
CA GLN A 27 11.22 -9.20 -0.23
C GLN A 27 11.63 -9.70 1.17
N ASN A 28 12.85 -10.22 1.34
CA ASN A 28 13.37 -10.73 2.62
C ASN A 28 14.07 -9.62 3.42
N GLN A 29 14.33 -8.47 2.80
CA GLN A 29 14.97 -7.36 3.47
C GLN A 29 14.01 -6.67 4.43
N LYS A 30 14.54 -6.13 5.52
CA LYS A 30 13.76 -5.38 6.52
C LYS A 30 13.27 -4.04 5.97
N VAL A 31 12.07 -3.65 6.40
CA VAL A 31 11.47 -2.33 6.10
C VAL A 31 12.41 -1.20 6.51
N SER A 32 13.05 -1.32 7.68
CA SER A 32 13.99 -0.31 8.19
C SER A 32 15.27 -0.14 7.36
N HIS A 33 15.60 -1.09 6.49
CA HIS A 33 16.69 -0.93 5.53
C HIS A 33 16.36 0.15 4.48
N TYR A 34 15.14 0.13 3.98
CA TYR A 34 14.65 1.08 2.97
C TYR A 34 14.13 2.38 3.58
N VAL A 35 13.54 2.31 4.78
CA VAL A 35 12.98 3.44 5.51
C VAL A 35 13.54 3.48 6.93
N PRO A 36 14.73 4.08 7.14
CA PRO A 36 15.36 4.13 8.47
C PRO A 36 14.51 4.78 9.56
N ALA A 37 13.60 5.69 9.19
CA ALA A 37 12.66 6.32 10.13
C ALA A 37 11.73 5.31 10.83
N LEU A 38 11.50 4.14 10.24
CA LEU A 38 10.69 3.07 10.82
C LEU A 38 11.47 2.12 11.73
N LYS A 39 12.78 2.30 11.91
CA LYS A 39 13.66 1.37 12.66
C LYS A 39 13.17 1.07 14.07
N ASN A 40 12.67 2.07 14.77
CA ASN A 40 12.25 1.95 16.18
C ASN A 40 10.72 1.74 16.33
N SER A 41 10.02 1.49 15.23
CA SER A 41 8.59 1.19 15.20
C SER A 41 8.34 -0.32 15.07
N ALA A 42 7.08 -0.69 15.06
CA ALA A 42 6.66 -2.07 14.79
C ALA A 42 7.08 -2.58 13.41
N PHE A 43 7.36 -1.70 12.45
CA PHE A 43 7.81 -2.07 11.11
C PHE A 43 9.31 -2.32 11.03
N GLY A 44 10.09 -1.96 12.06
CA GLY A 44 11.55 -1.92 11.97
C GLY A 44 12.20 -3.26 11.63
N ASP A 45 11.68 -4.36 12.12
CA ASP A 45 12.15 -5.73 11.85
C ASP A 45 11.20 -6.55 10.97
N ALA A 46 10.09 -5.96 10.50
CA ALA A 46 9.24 -6.58 9.49
C ALA A 46 9.97 -6.62 8.14
N THR A 47 9.76 -7.69 7.36
CA THR A 47 10.25 -7.78 5.99
C THR A 47 9.27 -7.15 5.00
N ILE A 48 9.73 -6.87 3.79
CA ILE A 48 8.85 -6.44 2.68
C ILE A 48 7.78 -7.51 2.43
N ARG A 49 8.13 -8.79 2.52
CA ARG A 49 7.16 -9.89 2.40
C ARG A 49 6.07 -9.81 3.45
N ASN A 50 6.39 -9.49 4.71
CA ASN A 50 5.37 -9.33 5.75
C ASN A 50 4.38 -8.19 5.46
N LEU A 51 4.82 -7.10 4.80
CA LEU A 51 3.92 -6.03 4.36
C LEU A 51 3.01 -6.51 3.23
N LEU A 52 3.57 -7.16 2.21
CA LEU A 52 2.82 -7.68 1.05
C LEU A 52 1.74 -8.67 1.47
N ASP A 53 2.05 -9.57 2.41
CA ASP A 53 1.14 -10.61 2.89
C ASP A 53 0.23 -10.14 4.04
N MET A 54 0.35 -8.89 4.47
CA MET A 54 -0.35 -8.36 5.67
C MET A 54 -0.14 -9.22 6.92
N GLN A 55 1.07 -9.77 7.10
CA GLN A 55 1.45 -10.61 8.23
C GLN A 55 2.31 -9.87 9.25
N THR A 56 2.02 -8.59 9.48
CA THR A 56 2.72 -7.79 10.48
C THR A 56 2.05 -7.85 11.85
N ALA A 57 2.87 -7.98 12.90
CA ALA A 57 2.41 -8.01 14.28
C ALA A 57 2.39 -6.60 14.87
N LEU A 58 1.38 -5.82 14.52
CA LEU A 58 1.20 -4.43 14.96
C LEU A 58 0.18 -4.34 16.10
N LYS A 59 0.47 -3.55 17.12
CA LYS A 59 -0.55 -3.07 18.06
C LYS A 59 -1.33 -1.95 17.36
N TYR A 60 -2.34 -2.37 16.61
CA TYR A 60 -3.16 -1.50 15.77
C TYR A 60 -4.48 -2.19 15.45
N SER A 61 -5.58 -1.52 15.76
CA SER A 61 -6.94 -1.96 15.44
C SER A 61 -7.47 -1.21 14.22
N GLU A 62 -8.16 -1.94 13.36
CA GLU A 62 -8.92 -1.39 12.23
C GLU A 62 -10.41 -1.76 12.38
N ASP A 63 -10.89 -1.77 13.63
CA ASP A 63 -12.32 -1.94 13.92
C ASP A 63 -13.03 -0.60 13.73
N TYR A 64 -13.76 -0.47 12.65
CA TYR A 64 -14.51 0.76 12.31
C TYR A 64 -15.74 0.97 13.20
N SER A 65 -16.15 0.00 13.99
CA SER A 65 -17.26 0.12 14.96
C SER A 65 -16.82 0.67 16.31
N ASP A 66 -15.51 0.56 16.64
CA ASP A 66 -14.92 1.11 17.86
C ASP A 66 -14.38 2.52 17.62
N PRO A 67 -14.96 3.57 18.24
CA PRO A 67 -14.47 4.95 18.09
C PRO A 67 -13.08 5.18 18.65
N ASN A 68 -12.54 4.26 19.46
CA ASN A 68 -11.19 4.32 20.02
C ASN A 68 -10.17 3.53 19.19
N SER A 69 -10.60 2.91 18.11
CA SER A 69 -9.71 2.16 17.21
C SER A 69 -8.64 3.06 16.59
N GLU A 70 -7.41 2.57 16.49
CA GLU A 70 -6.27 3.32 15.97
C GLU A 70 -6.46 3.78 14.51
N ILE A 71 -7.35 3.13 13.75
CA ILE A 71 -7.67 3.56 12.38
C ILE A 71 -8.18 5.00 12.34
N TRP A 72 -8.90 5.47 13.36
CA TRP A 72 -9.43 6.83 13.38
C TRP A 72 -8.34 7.87 13.61
N ALA A 73 -7.38 7.59 14.51
CA ALA A 73 -6.22 8.45 14.72
C ALA A 73 -5.33 8.47 13.45
N TYR A 74 -5.18 7.32 12.79
CA TYR A 74 -4.48 7.22 11.52
C TYR A 74 -5.18 8.02 10.42
N SER A 75 -6.49 7.85 10.26
CA SER A 75 -7.28 8.61 9.31
C SER A 75 -7.17 10.13 9.56
N ALA A 76 -7.25 10.55 10.83
CA ALA A 76 -7.07 11.95 11.20
C ALA A 76 -5.67 12.50 10.83
N SER A 77 -4.62 11.68 10.89
CA SER A 77 -3.27 12.11 10.49
C SER A 77 -3.18 12.46 9.01
N GLY A 78 -3.93 11.78 8.16
CA GLY A 78 -3.90 11.95 6.70
C GLY A 78 -4.97 12.88 6.13
N THR A 79 -5.98 13.28 6.91
CA THR A 79 -7.00 14.20 6.38
C THR A 79 -6.51 15.65 6.35
N PRO A 80 -6.71 16.39 5.26
CA PRO A 80 -6.38 17.83 5.22
C PRO A 80 -7.25 18.67 6.16
N CYS A 81 -8.46 18.19 6.49
CA CYS A 81 -9.38 18.87 7.40
C CYS A 81 -9.21 18.33 8.82
N LYS A 82 -8.17 18.77 9.53
CA LYS A 82 -7.94 18.35 10.92
C LYS A 82 -9.06 18.84 11.85
N PRO A 83 -9.51 18.05 12.83
CA PRO A 83 -10.42 18.52 13.86
C PRO A 83 -9.83 19.72 14.60
N LYS A 84 -10.71 20.62 15.08
CA LYS A 84 -10.27 21.78 15.89
C LYS A 84 -9.51 21.29 17.13
N GLY A 85 -8.31 21.82 17.34
CA GLY A 85 -7.46 21.45 18.48
C GLY A 85 -6.68 20.13 18.28
N TYR A 86 -6.67 19.58 17.07
CA TYR A 86 -5.90 18.37 16.78
C TYR A 86 -4.40 18.60 17.01
N THR A 87 -3.78 17.75 17.81
CA THR A 87 -2.35 17.81 18.16
C THR A 87 -1.58 16.55 17.76
N GLY A 88 -2.25 15.62 17.06
CA GLY A 88 -1.64 14.36 16.60
C GLY A 88 -0.75 14.52 15.37
N ALA A 89 -0.31 13.40 14.83
CA ALA A 89 0.47 13.34 13.59
C ALA A 89 -0.26 14.01 12.44
N ARG A 90 0.45 14.76 11.60
CA ARG A 90 -0.11 15.50 10.46
C ARG A 90 0.13 14.81 9.11
N SER A 91 0.81 13.67 9.13
CA SER A 91 1.16 12.89 7.96
C SER A 91 1.05 11.40 8.26
N TYR A 92 0.78 10.61 7.23
CA TYR A 92 0.91 9.15 7.30
C TYR A 92 2.32 8.75 7.75
N TYR A 93 3.35 9.43 7.25
CA TYR A 93 4.75 9.13 7.60
C TYR A 93 5.15 9.59 8.99
N GLU A 94 4.44 10.54 9.60
CA GLU A 94 4.60 10.86 11.03
C GLU A 94 3.88 9.85 11.93
N TYR A 95 2.78 9.27 11.46
CA TYR A 95 2.00 8.31 12.25
C TYR A 95 2.65 6.92 12.28
N LEU A 96 3.10 6.39 11.13
CA LEU A 96 3.64 5.03 11.01
C LEU A 96 4.76 4.70 12.02
N PRO A 97 5.72 5.60 12.32
CA PRO A 97 6.75 5.36 13.33
C PRO A 97 6.21 5.21 14.77
N THR A 98 5.01 5.66 15.05
CA THR A 98 4.41 5.59 16.40
C THR A 98 3.84 4.21 16.74
N ILE A 99 3.57 3.39 15.73
CA ILE A 99 2.94 2.07 15.89
C ILE A 99 3.89 1.11 16.62
N LYS A 100 3.39 0.49 17.69
CA LYS A 100 4.16 -0.45 18.51
C LYS A 100 3.95 -1.89 18.05
N LYS A 101 4.95 -2.73 18.27
CA LYS A 101 4.90 -4.16 17.97
C LYS A 101 4.06 -4.92 19.00
N ASN A 102 3.32 -5.94 18.52
CA ASN A 102 2.55 -6.86 19.34
C ASN A 102 2.61 -8.28 18.77
N GLY A 103 3.65 -9.02 19.16
CA GLY A 103 3.89 -10.40 18.70
C GLY A 103 5.00 -10.51 17.66
N GLU A 104 4.97 -11.57 16.85
CA GLU A 104 5.94 -11.89 15.81
C GLU A 104 5.36 -11.73 14.41
N HIS A 105 6.12 -11.11 13.50
CA HIS A 105 5.76 -11.01 12.09
C HIS A 105 5.75 -12.39 11.41
N GLY A 106 4.96 -12.53 10.35
CA GLY A 106 4.91 -13.75 9.53
C GLY A 106 4.07 -14.90 10.12
N LYS A 107 3.42 -14.70 11.28
CA LYS A 107 2.66 -15.77 11.95
C LYS A 107 1.19 -15.79 11.59
N LYS A 108 0.59 -14.64 11.31
CA LYS A 108 -0.84 -14.52 11.10
C LYS A 108 -1.15 -13.37 10.17
N PHE A 109 -2.06 -13.62 9.24
CA PHE A 109 -2.68 -12.55 8.46
C PHE A 109 -3.50 -11.64 9.38
N ALA A 110 -3.33 -10.34 9.21
CA ALA A 110 -4.17 -9.34 9.87
C ALA A 110 -4.32 -8.14 8.93
N TYR A 111 -5.52 -7.95 8.41
CA TYR A 111 -5.82 -6.83 7.54
C TYR A 111 -5.60 -5.51 8.28
N LYS A 112 -4.65 -4.71 7.79
CA LYS A 112 -4.31 -3.40 8.36
C LYS A 112 -3.85 -2.49 7.25
N THR A 113 -4.57 -1.40 7.04
CA THR A 113 -4.29 -0.41 5.99
C THR A 113 -2.88 0.16 6.06
N VAL A 114 -2.37 0.38 7.27
CA VAL A 114 -1.03 0.90 7.52
C VAL A 114 0.12 0.05 6.92
N ASN A 115 -0.12 -1.25 6.65
CA ASN A 115 0.85 -2.10 5.95
C ASN A 115 1.09 -1.61 4.53
N THR A 116 0.01 -1.25 3.83
CA THR A 116 0.10 -0.76 2.45
C THR A 116 0.74 0.62 2.38
N ASP A 117 0.48 1.48 3.36
CA ASP A 117 1.11 2.80 3.41
C ASP A 117 2.60 2.71 3.77
N ALA A 118 2.98 1.79 4.66
CA ALA A 118 4.40 1.48 4.92
C ALA A 118 5.10 0.92 3.65
N LEU A 119 4.41 0.04 2.89
CA LEU A 119 4.90 -0.42 1.60
C LEU A 119 5.03 0.73 0.59
N GLY A 120 4.05 1.63 0.54
CA GLY A 120 4.09 2.84 -0.28
C GLY A 120 5.31 3.71 0.04
N TRP A 121 5.63 3.88 1.33
CA TRP A 121 6.84 4.59 1.74
C TRP A 121 8.12 3.90 1.27
N VAL A 122 8.21 2.57 1.43
CA VAL A 122 9.34 1.76 0.92
C VAL A 122 9.51 1.96 -0.59
N ILE A 123 8.42 1.81 -1.34
CA ILE A 123 8.42 1.97 -2.81
C ILE A 123 8.93 3.36 -3.20
N SER A 124 8.41 4.41 -2.57
CA SER A 124 8.84 5.79 -2.85
C SER A 124 10.29 6.02 -2.49
N SER A 125 10.78 5.44 -1.38
CA SER A 125 12.18 5.58 -0.95
C SER A 125 13.16 4.92 -1.92
N VAL A 126 12.81 3.76 -2.47
CA VAL A 126 13.70 3.02 -3.38
C VAL A 126 13.69 3.61 -4.79
N THR A 127 12.52 4.05 -5.26
CA THR A 127 12.37 4.53 -6.64
C THR A 127 12.64 6.02 -6.81
N GLY A 128 12.62 6.79 -5.70
CA GLY A 128 12.67 8.25 -5.73
C GLY A 128 11.43 8.91 -6.34
N LYS A 129 10.34 8.16 -6.54
CA LYS A 129 9.10 8.61 -7.16
C LYS A 129 7.91 8.51 -6.21
N THR A 130 6.90 9.33 -6.44
CA THR A 130 5.64 9.23 -5.69
C THR A 130 4.81 8.02 -6.16
N ILE A 131 3.91 7.53 -5.31
CA ILE A 131 2.99 6.45 -5.68
C ILE A 131 2.11 6.86 -6.89
N PRO A 132 1.52 8.08 -6.95
CA PRO A 132 0.78 8.52 -8.13
C PRO A 132 1.60 8.49 -9.42
N ASP A 133 2.86 8.95 -9.40
CA ASP A 133 3.74 8.91 -10.58
C ASP A 133 3.96 7.49 -11.05
N LEU A 134 4.26 6.58 -10.12
CA LEU A 134 4.48 5.16 -10.44
C LEU A 134 3.21 4.47 -10.98
N ILE A 135 2.05 4.76 -10.40
CA ILE A 135 0.77 4.24 -10.90
C ILE A 135 0.51 4.76 -12.31
N SER A 136 0.78 6.05 -12.56
CA SER A 136 0.66 6.65 -13.89
C SER A 136 1.57 5.96 -14.91
N GLU A 137 2.86 5.80 -14.58
CA GLU A 137 3.86 5.21 -15.49
C GLU A 137 3.65 3.71 -15.71
N ARG A 138 3.33 2.97 -14.64
CA ARG A 138 3.36 1.52 -14.65
C ARG A 138 2.01 0.88 -15.01
N PHE A 139 0.91 1.59 -14.75
CA PHE A 139 -0.44 1.07 -15.01
C PHE A 139 -1.26 1.99 -15.90
N TRP A 140 -1.48 3.25 -15.51
CA TRP A 140 -2.46 4.12 -16.16
C TRP A 140 -2.17 4.34 -17.64
N LYS A 141 -0.94 4.77 -17.96
CA LYS A 141 -0.51 4.97 -19.35
C LYS A 141 -0.47 3.66 -20.16
N PRO A 142 0.17 2.56 -19.66
CA PRO A 142 0.19 1.30 -20.38
C PRO A 142 -1.17 0.66 -20.64
N LEU A 143 -2.14 0.85 -19.72
CA LEU A 143 -3.52 0.38 -19.86
C LEU A 143 -4.35 1.25 -20.81
N GLY A 144 -3.86 2.42 -21.21
CA GLY A 144 -4.62 3.38 -22.00
C GLY A 144 -5.86 3.85 -21.22
N ALA A 145 -5.66 4.30 -19.98
CA ALA A 145 -6.75 4.83 -19.16
C ALA A 145 -7.39 6.03 -19.84
N ASN A 146 -8.72 6.12 -19.75
CA ASN A 146 -9.52 7.12 -20.47
C ASN A 146 -9.54 8.47 -19.76
N VAL A 147 -9.43 8.44 -18.41
CA VAL A 147 -9.47 9.65 -17.58
C VAL A 147 -8.39 9.60 -16.50
N ASP A 148 -8.01 10.76 -16.00
CA ASP A 148 -7.05 10.83 -14.92
C ASP A 148 -7.61 10.22 -13.64
N GLY A 149 -6.76 9.42 -12.97
CA GLY A 149 -6.95 9.02 -11.59
C GLY A 149 -6.25 10.02 -10.65
N TYR A 150 -6.71 10.12 -9.41
CA TYR A 150 -6.08 10.99 -8.41
C TYR A 150 -6.07 10.34 -7.03
N TYR A 151 -5.13 10.79 -6.19
CA TYR A 151 -5.00 10.33 -4.82
C TYR A 151 -5.40 11.39 -3.80
N GLN A 152 -6.04 10.96 -2.72
CA GLN A 152 -6.05 11.74 -1.49
C GLN A 152 -4.62 11.82 -0.96
N VAL A 153 -4.20 13.02 -0.55
CA VAL A 153 -2.89 13.28 0.04
C VAL A 153 -3.04 13.90 1.43
N ASP A 154 -2.03 13.76 2.27
CA ASP A 154 -1.93 14.42 3.56
C ASP A 154 -1.39 15.87 3.44
N ASP A 155 -1.15 16.53 4.58
CA ASP A 155 -0.66 17.91 4.64
C ASP A 155 0.70 18.12 3.96
N TYR A 156 1.47 17.07 3.74
CA TYR A 156 2.80 17.10 3.08
C TYR A 156 2.78 16.53 1.66
N GLY A 157 1.60 16.26 1.11
CA GLY A 157 1.45 15.72 -0.24
C GLY A 157 1.73 14.21 -0.35
N ILE A 158 1.80 13.49 0.78
CA ILE A 158 1.99 12.04 0.77
C ILE A 158 0.66 11.37 0.41
N ALA A 159 0.69 10.55 -0.63
CA ALA A 159 -0.49 9.82 -1.07
C ALA A 159 -0.94 8.76 -0.06
N PHE A 160 -2.24 8.68 0.20
CA PHE A 160 -2.86 7.59 0.95
C PHE A 160 -2.84 6.31 0.11
N ALA A 161 -1.71 5.59 0.13
CA ALA A 161 -1.48 4.41 -0.71
C ALA A 161 -2.45 3.26 -0.42
N GLY A 162 -2.92 3.16 0.83
CA GLY A 162 -3.84 2.12 1.30
C GLY A 162 -5.32 2.38 1.04
N GLY A 163 -5.72 3.58 0.56
CA GLY A 163 -7.16 3.88 0.45
C GLY A 163 -7.55 5.10 -0.37
N GLY A 164 -6.60 5.92 -0.79
CA GLY A 164 -6.87 7.26 -1.32
C GLY A 164 -7.07 7.36 -2.83
N PHE A 165 -7.00 6.26 -3.56
CA PHE A 165 -7.12 6.31 -5.02
C PHE A 165 -8.56 6.55 -5.47
N ASN A 166 -8.69 7.33 -6.53
CA ASN A 166 -9.96 7.62 -7.21
C ASN A 166 -9.81 7.35 -8.69
N ALA A 167 -10.74 6.60 -9.25
CA ALA A 167 -10.69 6.17 -10.64
C ALA A 167 -12.08 6.03 -11.27
N SER A 168 -12.14 5.93 -12.59
CA SER A 168 -13.36 5.56 -13.30
C SER A 168 -13.58 4.04 -13.21
N LEU A 169 -14.82 3.60 -13.30
CA LEU A 169 -15.16 2.17 -13.34
C LEU A 169 -14.53 1.49 -14.57
N GLU A 170 -14.52 2.16 -15.70
CA GLU A 170 -13.96 1.62 -16.95
C GLU A 170 -12.46 1.39 -16.83
N ASP A 171 -11.70 2.35 -16.25
CA ASP A 171 -10.27 2.20 -16.09
C ASP A 171 -9.90 1.18 -15.00
N LEU A 172 -10.73 1.04 -13.96
CA LEU A 172 -10.63 -0.07 -13.01
C LEU A 172 -10.85 -1.42 -13.69
N ALA A 173 -11.79 -1.52 -14.62
CA ALA A 173 -12.04 -2.75 -15.37
C ALA A 173 -10.83 -3.13 -16.25
N LYS A 174 -10.15 -2.15 -16.87
CA LYS A 174 -8.89 -2.41 -17.60
C LYS A 174 -7.81 -2.97 -16.69
N PHE A 175 -7.65 -2.41 -15.49
CA PHE A 175 -6.72 -2.93 -14.49
C PHE A 175 -7.10 -4.34 -14.05
N GLY A 176 -8.39 -4.60 -13.76
CA GLY A 176 -8.90 -5.92 -13.43
C GLY A 176 -8.66 -6.95 -14.53
N GLU A 177 -8.86 -6.55 -15.80
CA GLU A 177 -8.59 -7.41 -16.96
C GLU A 177 -7.09 -7.75 -17.10
N MET A 178 -6.20 -6.79 -16.82
CA MET A 178 -4.76 -7.03 -16.76
C MET A 178 -4.43 -8.06 -15.67
N ILE A 179 -4.99 -7.93 -14.47
CA ILE A 179 -4.81 -8.89 -13.37
C ILE A 179 -5.27 -10.28 -13.78
N ARG A 180 -6.50 -10.40 -14.36
CA ARG A 180 -7.08 -11.66 -14.84
C ARG A 180 -6.19 -12.36 -15.87
N ASN A 181 -5.48 -11.59 -16.69
CA ASN A 181 -4.57 -12.11 -17.72
C ASN A 181 -3.11 -12.15 -17.25
N LYS A 182 -2.85 -12.32 -15.93
CA LYS A 182 -1.50 -12.42 -15.35
C LYS A 182 -0.57 -11.29 -15.83
N GLY A 183 -1.04 -10.05 -15.73
CA GLY A 183 -0.26 -8.86 -16.05
C GLY A 183 -0.22 -8.48 -17.53
N LYS A 184 -0.99 -9.14 -18.38
CA LYS A 184 -1.04 -8.86 -19.81
C LYS A 184 -2.29 -8.08 -20.20
N PHE A 185 -2.12 -7.02 -20.99
CA PHE A 185 -3.23 -6.23 -21.52
C PHE A 185 -2.92 -5.80 -22.98
N ASN A 186 -3.93 -5.91 -23.84
CA ASN A 186 -3.80 -5.59 -25.28
C ASN A 186 -2.52 -6.15 -25.94
N GLY A 187 -2.19 -7.40 -25.65
CA GLY A 187 -1.02 -8.09 -26.20
C GLY A 187 0.32 -7.74 -25.55
N LYS A 188 0.37 -6.76 -24.63
CA LYS A 188 1.61 -6.34 -23.95
C LYS A 188 1.64 -6.88 -22.52
N GLN A 189 2.81 -7.37 -22.09
CA GLN A 189 3.07 -7.69 -20.69
C GLN A 189 3.38 -6.39 -19.94
N ILE A 190 2.51 -5.98 -19.02
CA ILE A 190 2.63 -4.76 -18.21
C ILE A 190 3.31 -5.08 -16.88
N ILE A 191 2.92 -6.19 -16.26
CA ILE A 191 3.47 -6.70 -14.99
C ILE A 191 4.00 -8.10 -15.24
N PRO A 192 5.18 -8.49 -14.71
CA PRO A 192 5.69 -9.85 -14.85
C PRO A 192 4.67 -10.90 -14.41
N ALA A 193 4.46 -11.94 -15.22
CA ALA A 193 3.50 -13.01 -14.92
C ALA A 193 3.81 -13.74 -13.59
N SER A 194 5.10 -13.84 -13.25
CA SER A 194 5.57 -14.44 -11.99
C SER A 194 4.98 -13.79 -10.73
N VAL A 195 4.59 -12.51 -10.78
CA VAL A 195 3.89 -11.81 -9.68
C VAL A 195 2.59 -12.52 -9.34
N PHE A 196 1.83 -12.92 -10.35
CA PHE A 196 0.53 -13.57 -10.16
C PHE A 196 0.69 -15.04 -9.76
N ASP A 197 1.72 -15.70 -10.22
CA ASP A 197 2.05 -17.06 -9.80
C ASP A 197 2.47 -17.06 -8.32
N ASP A 198 3.27 -16.09 -7.87
CA ASP A 198 3.64 -15.91 -6.46
C ASP A 198 2.40 -15.63 -5.59
N ILE A 199 1.51 -14.73 -6.00
CA ILE A 199 0.27 -14.42 -5.26
C ILE A 199 -0.60 -15.66 -5.10
N ILE A 200 -0.76 -16.45 -6.17
CA ILE A 200 -1.60 -17.67 -6.15
C ILE A 200 -0.98 -18.76 -5.26
N GLN A 201 0.33 -18.97 -5.37
CA GLN A 201 1.04 -20.01 -4.63
C GLN A 201 1.14 -19.71 -3.13
N ASN A 202 1.25 -18.46 -2.76
CA ASN A 202 1.41 -18.01 -1.37
C ASN A 202 0.11 -17.49 -0.74
N ALA A 203 -1.02 -17.59 -1.44
CA ALA A 203 -2.32 -17.26 -0.87
C ALA A 203 -2.61 -18.20 0.32
N ASP A 204 -2.96 -17.62 1.46
CA ASP A 204 -3.41 -18.38 2.62
C ASP A 204 -4.86 -18.81 2.40
N ASN A 205 -5.06 -20.04 1.96
CA ASN A 205 -6.37 -20.64 1.72
C ASN A 205 -7.01 -21.26 2.98
N SER A 206 -6.40 -21.04 4.16
CA SER A 206 -6.90 -21.59 5.43
C SER A 206 -8.03 -20.77 6.07
N LYS A 207 -8.51 -19.71 5.39
CA LYS A 207 -9.55 -18.79 5.89
C LYS A 207 -10.76 -18.77 4.98
#